data_edeb838351f07ed9d448c8636d52832a
#
_entry.id   edeb838351f07ed9d448c8636d52832a
#
_cell.length_a   1.000
_cell.length_b   1.000
_cell.length_c   1.000
_cell.angle_alpha   90.00
_cell.angle_beta   90.00
_cell.angle_gamma   90.00
#
_symmetry.space_group_name_H-M   'P 1'
#
loop_
_entity.id
_entity.type
_entity.pdbx_description
1 polymer ?
#
loop_
_entity_poly.entity_id
_entity_poly.type
_entity_poly.pdbx_seq_one_letter_code
_entity_poly.pdbx_strand_id
1 'polypeptide(L)'
;MGQMDEIKTVADLLKKEDLDVLKAYLQWNVINTASSYLSDNFVAQNFDFYGRTLSGTKEMQPRWKRAVSAVNGVLGEAVGQMYTEKYFPAAAKERMIKLVGNLQKALGERIQGLEWMSEETKAKALEKLAAFHGKVS
;
A
#
# COMPACT_ATOMS: atom_id res chain seq x y z
N MET A 1 -4.27 -11.71 -13.02
CA MET A 1 -4.70 -12.99 -12.43
C MET A 1 -3.55 -13.45 -11.57
N GLY A 2 -3.85 -13.85 -10.32
CA GLY A 2 -2.82 -14.33 -9.41
C GLY A 2 -2.21 -15.66 -9.87
N GLN A 3 -1.15 -16.05 -9.22
CA GLN A 3 -0.40 -17.25 -9.49
C GLN A 3 -1.23 -18.48 -9.06
N MET A 4 -1.93 -19.09 -10.01
CA MET A 4 -2.85 -20.19 -9.76
C MET A 4 -2.18 -21.41 -9.11
N ASP A 5 -0.93 -21.69 -9.45
CA ASP A 5 -0.19 -22.81 -8.89
C ASP A 5 0.18 -22.60 -7.42
N GLU A 6 0.47 -21.35 -7.01
CA GLU A 6 0.69 -21.01 -5.61
C GLU A 6 -0.60 -21.17 -4.79
N ILE A 7 -1.74 -20.72 -5.31
CA ILE A 7 -3.04 -20.90 -4.64
C ILE A 7 -3.37 -22.37 -4.44
N LYS A 8 -3.12 -23.22 -5.45
CA LYS A 8 -3.30 -24.67 -5.34
C LYS A 8 -2.35 -25.27 -4.30
N THR A 9 -1.08 -24.87 -4.32
CA THR A 9 -0.10 -25.35 -3.34
C THR A 9 -0.51 -24.99 -1.91
N VAL A 10 -0.94 -23.74 -1.65
CA VAL A 10 -1.43 -23.31 -0.34
C VAL A 10 -2.68 -24.12 0.06
N ALA A 11 -3.62 -24.32 -0.86
CA ALA A 11 -4.82 -25.13 -0.58
C ALA A 11 -4.49 -26.58 -0.24
N ASP A 12 -3.48 -27.16 -0.90
CA ASP A 12 -3.02 -28.53 -0.61
C ASP A 12 -2.26 -28.60 0.72
N LEU A 13 -1.46 -27.60 1.08
CA LEU A 13 -0.84 -27.52 2.40
C LEU A 13 -1.90 -27.46 3.51
N LEU A 14 -2.92 -26.60 3.37
CA LEU A 14 -4.01 -26.50 4.34
C LEU A 14 -4.79 -27.81 4.56
N LYS A 15 -4.81 -28.71 3.56
CA LYS A 15 -5.45 -30.01 3.67
C LYS A 15 -4.55 -31.09 4.29
N LYS A 16 -3.23 -30.97 4.15
CA LYS A 16 -2.27 -32.01 4.51
C LYS A 16 -1.57 -31.77 5.84
N GLU A 17 -1.42 -30.47 6.21
CA GLU A 17 -0.72 -30.11 7.45
C GLU A 17 -1.53 -30.44 8.69
N ASP A 18 -0.82 -30.75 9.78
CA ASP A 18 -1.42 -30.95 11.09
C ASP A 18 -2.10 -29.66 11.58
N LEU A 19 -3.27 -29.83 12.21
CA LEU A 19 -4.04 -28.70 12.72
C LEU A 19 -3.27 -27.86 13.72
N ASP A 20 -2.40 -28.45 14.54
CA ASP A 20 -1.61 -27.72 15.55
C ASP A 20 -0.50 -26.91 14.90
N VAL A 21 0.07 -27.39 13.79
CA VAL A 21 1.01 -26.61 12.96
C VAL A 21 0.30 -25.40 12.34
N LEU A 22 -0.90 -25.58 11.79
CA LEU A 22 -1.69 -24.48 11.22
C LEU A 22 -2.07 -23.45 12.28
N LYS A 23 -2.48 -23.90 13.48
CA LYS A 23 -2.77 -23.00 14.61
C LYS A 23 -1.53 -22.21 15.03
N ALA A 24 -0.38 -22.88 15.18
CA ALA A 24 0.87 -22.22 15.56
C ALA A 24 1.27 -21.17 14.50
N TYR A 25 1.14 -21.47 13.22
CA TYR A 25 1.39 -20.53 12.13
C TYR A 25 0.47 -19.31 12.20
N LEU A 26 -0.84 -19.51 12.42
CA LEU A 26 -1.79 -18.40 12.57
C LEU A 26 -1.51 -17.57 13.81
N GLN A 27 -1.21 -18.18 14.95
CA GLN A 27 -0.85 -17.50 16.20
C GLN A 27 0.41 -16.64 15.98
N TRP A 28 1.43 -17.20 15.35
CA TRP A 28 2.64 -16.45 15.03
C TRP A 28 2.34 -15.24 14.14
N ASN A 29 1.52 -15.38 13.08
CA ASN A 29 1.15 -14.27 12.20
C ASN A 29 0.40 -13.16 12.96
N VAL A 30 -0.54 -13.52 13.83
CA VAL A 30 -1.29 -12.56 14.65
C VAL A 30 -0.34 -11.80 15.58
N ILE A 31 0.54 -12.50 16.31
CA ILE A 31 1.50 -11.88 17.23
C ILE A 31 2.48 -10.99 16.45
N ASN A 32 3.01 -11.48 15.34
CA ASN A 32 3.96 -10.73 14.53
C ASN A 32 3.34 -9.44 13.96
N THR A 33 2.12 -9.51 13.45
CA THR A 33 1.39 -8.35 12.94
C THR A 33 1.06 -7.35 14.04
N ALA A 34 0.69 -7.83 15.23
CA ALA A 34 0.35 -6.99 16.38
C ALA A 34 1.58 -6.48 17.16
N SER A 35 2.77 -6.99 16.87
CA SER A 35 3.99 -6.77 17.69
C SER A 35 4.30 -5.30 17.97
N SER A 36 4.03 -4.39 17.02
CA SER A 36 4.23 -2.94 17.18
C SER A 36 3.28 -2.28 18.19
N TYR A 37 2.21 -2.97 18.61
CA TYR A 37 1.18 -2.52 19.53
C TYR A 37 1.19 -3.27 20.86
N LEU A 38 2.06 -4.27 21.00
CA LEU A 38 2.22 -5.06 22.22
C LEU A 38 3.23 -4.40 23.17
N SER A 39 3.63 -5.13 24.22
CA SER A 39 4.62 -4.65 25.17
C SER A 39 5.99 -4.38 24.54
N ASP A 40 6.83 -3.61 25.25
CA ASP A 40 8.12 -3.14 24.72
C ASP A 40 9.03 -4.28 24.25
N ASN A 41 8.95 -5.45 24.85
CA ASN A 41 9.73 -6.63 24.42
C ASN A 41 9.38 -7.07 22.99
N PHE A 42 8.09 -7.10 22.65
CA PHE A 42 7.65 -7.43 21.29
C PHE A 42 8.05 -6.34 20.29
N VAL A 43 7.88 -5.08 20.67
CA VAL A 43 8.30 -3.94 19.85
C VAL A 43 9.80 -3.98 19.57
N ALA A 44 10.60 -4.21 20.62
CA ALA A 44 12.06 -4.28 20.49
C ALA A 44 12.51 -5.45 19.60
N GLN A 45 11.93 -6.64 19.81
CA GLN A 45 12.25 -7.85 19.03
C GLN A 45 11.85 -7.68 17.55
N ASN A 46 10.67 -7.11 17.29
CA ASN A 46 10.22 -6.82 15.93
C ASN A 46 11.17 -5.84 15.24
N PHE A 47 11.57 -4.76 15.92
CA PHE A 47 12.53 -3.81 15.36
C PHE A 47 13.90 -4.44 15.14
N ASP A 48 14.39 -5.28 16.06
CA ASP A 48 15.69 -5.92 15.93
C ASP A 48 15.76 -6.80 14.68
N PHE A 49 14.71 -7.56 14.40
CA PHE A 49 14.66 -8.43 13.24
C PHE A 49 14.35 -7.64 11.95
N TYR A 50 13.20 -7.00 11.87
CA TYR A 50 12.75 -6.35 10.61
C TYR A 50 13.44 -5.02 10.35
N GLY A 51 13.69 -4.23 11.38
CA GLY A 51 14.34 -2.93 11.27
C GLY A 51 15.85 -3.05 11.14
N ARG A 52 16.49 -3.64 12.14
CA ARG A 52 17.95 -3.67 12.21
C ARG A 52 18.56 -4.73 11.28
N THR A 53 18.11 -5.97 11.39
CA THR A 53 18.74 -7.10 10.68
C THR A 53 18.38 -7.08 9.20
N LEU A 54 17.11 -6.96 8.85
CA LEU A 54 16.67 -7.03 7.44
C LEU A 54 16.79 -5.70 6.70
N SER A 55 16.49 -4.57 7.36
CA SER A 55 16.45 -3.26 6.69
C SER A 55 17.66 -2.38 6.97
N GLY A 56 18.58 -2.78 7.85
CA GLY A 56 19.79 -2.02 8.19
C GLY A 56 19.54 -0.73 8.96
N THR A 57 18.34 -0.55 9.54
CA THR A 57 17.97 0.64 10.31
C THR A 57 18.69 0.63 11.65
N LYS A 58 19.47 1.66 11.95
CA LYS A 58 20.31 1.70 13.16
C LYS A 58 19.51 1.91 14.43
N GLU A 59 18.52 2.79 14.40
CA GLU A 59 17.76 3.23 15.57
C GLU A 59 16.26 3.21 15.31
N MET A 60 15.50 2.79 16.32
CA MET A 60 14.04 2.83 16.28
C MET A 60 13.55 4.26 16.36
N GLN A 61 12.54 4.60 15.57
CA GLN A 61 11.90 5.91 15.68
C GLN A 61 11.31 6.14 17.08
N PRO A 62 11.38 7.37 17.62
CA PRO A 62 10.74 7.74 18.88
C PRO A 62 9.25 7.37 18.91
N ARG A 63 8.75 7.00 20.07
CA ARG A 63 7.36 6.53 20.25
C ARG A 63 6.31 7.49 19.68
N TRP A 64 6.50 8.79 19.84
CA TRP A 64 5.56 9.78 19.32
C TRP A 64 5.47 9.75 17.78
N LYS A 65 6.59 9.57 17.07
CA LYS A 65 6.57 9.43 15.60
C LYS A 65 5.84 8.17 15.17
N ARG A 66 6.10 7.05 15.86
CA ARG A 66 5.41 5.78 15.61
C ARG A 66 3.90 5.89 15.86
N ALA A 67 3.51 6.59 16.94
CA ALA A 67 2.10 6.85 17.25
C ALA A 67 1.42 7.70 16.16
N VAL A 68 2.06 8.78 15.70
CA VAL A 68 1.54 9.59 14.59
C VAL A 68 1.40 8.75 13.30
N SER A 69 2.40 7.92 12.99
CA SER A 69 2.32 7.03 11.83
C SER A 69 1.18 6.02 11.94
N ALA A 70 0.96 5.46 13.14
CA ALA A 70 -0.15 4.54 13.39
C ALA A 70 -1.52 5.22 13.21
N VAL A 71 -1.68 6.42 13.75
CA VAL A 71 -2.90 7.23 13.57
C VAL A 71 -3.14 7.53 12.09
N ASN A 72 -2.11 7.96 11.37
CA ASN A 72 -2.21 8.21 9.93
C ASN A 72 -2.56 6.94 9.13
N GLY A 73 -2.06 5.79 9.55
CA GLY A 73 -2.37 4.50 8.91
C GLY A 73 -3.82 4.05 9.09
N VAL A 74 -4.42 4.34 10.25
CA VAL A 74 -5.78 3.88 10.60
C VAL A 74 -6.84 4.95 10.33
N LEU A 75 -6.53 6.22 10.58
CA LEU A 75 -7.45 7.36 10.50
C LEU A 75 -6.99 8.40 9.48
N GLY A 76 -6.23 7.98 8.45
CA GLY A 76 -5.59 8.88 7.49
C GLY A 76 -6.56 9.85 6.81
N GLU A 77 -7.75 9.41 6.45
CA GLU A 77 -8.79 10.27 5.83
C GLU A 77 -9.26 11.36 6.80
N ALA A 78 -9.49 11.02 8.07
CA ALA A 78 -9.92 12.00 9.09
C ALA A 78 -8.80 13.02 9.41
N VAL A 79 -7.56 12.54 9.55
CA VAL A 79 -6.40 13.42 9.72
C VAL A 79 -6.17 14.28 8.48
N GLY A 80 -6.36 13.69 7.28
CA GLY A 80 -6.30 14.39 6.00
C GLY A 80 -7.29 15.52 5.90
N GLN A 81 -8.53 15.34 6.38
CA GLN A 81 -9.53 16.40 6.42
C GLN A 81 -9.06 17.59 7.27
N MET A 82 -8.59 17.33 8.49
CA MET A 82 -8.06 18.38 9.38
C MET A 82 -6.85 19.10 8.76
N TYR A 83 -5.99 18.36 8.06
CA TYR A 83 -4.83 18.93 7.37
C TYR A 83 -5.25 19.82 6.20
N THR A 84 -6.19 19.35 5.35
CA THR A 84 -6.63 20.06 4.16
C THR A 84 -7.38 21.33 4.51
N GLU A 85 -8.21 21.34 5.55
CA GLU A 85 -8.88 22.55 6.05
C GLU A 85 -7.88 23.66 6.40
N LYS A 86 -6.71 23.29 6.94
CA LYS A 86 -5.70 24.26 7.39
C LYS A 86 -4.65 24.61 6.33
N TYR A 87 -4.23 23.65 5.53
CA TYR A 87 -3.02 23.79 4.69
C TYR A 87 -3.28 23.60 3.20
N PHE A 88 -4.47 23.17 2.78
CA PHE A 88 -4.76 22.87 1.38
C PHE A 88 -6.01 23.64 0.89
N PRO A 89 -5.85 24.93 0.53
CA PRO A 89 -6.95 25.76 0.09
C PRO A 89 -7.55 25.27 -1.23
N ALA A 90 -8.83 25.61 -1.47
CA ALA A 90 -9.59 25.19 -2.66
C ALA A 90 -8.86 25.48 -3.99
N ALA A 91 -8.19 26.63 -4.09
CA ALA A 91 -7.38 26.96 -5.28
C ALA A 91 -6.22 25.99 -5.54
N ALA A 92 -5.62 25.41 -4.49
CA ALA A 92 -4.60 24.39 -4.63
C ALA A 92 -5.21 23.07 -5.16
N LYS A 93 -6.39 22.71 -4.65
CA LYS A 93 -7.15 21.54 -5.14
C LYS A 93 -7.47 21.65 -6.63
N GLU A 94 -7.99 22.79 -7.08
CA GLU A 94 -8.30 23.04 -8.49
C GLU A 94 -7.05 22.91 -9.37
N ARG A 95 -5.91 23.46 -8.93
CA ARG A 95 -4.63 23.33 -9.65
C ARG A 95 -4.17 21.89 -9.75
N MET A 96 -4.33 21.10 -8.70
CA MET A 96 -3.98 19.68 -8.69
C MET A 96 -4.88 18.87 -9.61
N ILE A 97 -6.19 19.13 -9.62
CA ILE A 97 -7.13 18.50 -10.56
C ILE A 97 -6.73 18.80 -12.01
N LYS A 98 -6.40 20.06 -12.30
CA LYS A 98 -5.93 20.46 -13.63
C LYS A 98 -4.61 19.77 -14.01
N LEU A 99 -3.67 19.67 -13.05
CA LEU A 99 -2.40 18.95 -13.27
C LEU A 99 -2.64 17.49 -13.62
N VAL A 100 -3.47 16.78 -12.83
CA VAL A 100 -3.81 15.37 -13.08
C VAL A 100 -4.48 15.20 -14.44
N GLY A 101 -5.43 16.07 -14.79
CA GLY A 101 -6.06 16.06 -16.12
C GLY A 101 -5.06 16.26 -17.28
N ASN A 102 -4.11 17.17 -17.12
CA ASN A 102 -3.05 17.35 -18.10
C ASN A 102 -2.14 16.12 -18.24
N LEU A 103 -1.81 15.46 -17.12
CA LEU A 103 -1.03 14.22 -17.13
C LEU A 103 -1.79 13.08 -17.84
N GLN A 104 -3.09 12.93 -17.58
CA GLN A 104 -3.93 11.93 -18.26
C GLN A 104 -3.99 12.19 -19.76
N LYS A 105 -4.16 13.46 -20.17
CA LYS A 105 -4.17 13.85 -21.59
C LYS A 105 -2.82 13.51 -22.25
N ALA A 106 -1.72 13.94 -21.66
CA ALA A 106 -0.38 13.67 -22.18
C ALA A 106 -0.08 12.15 -22.27
N LEU A 107 -0.54 11.37 -21.30
CA LEU A 107 -0.41 9.91 -21.33
C LEU A 107 -1.23 9.31 -22.49
N GLY A 108 -2.45 9.79 -22.73
CA GLY A 108 -3.27 9.36 -23.85
C GLY A 108 -2.61 9.64 -25.21
N GLU A 109 -2.09 10.85 -25.40
CA GLU A 109 -1.33 11.24 -26.60
C GLU A 109 -0.09 10.36 -26.79
N ARG A 110 0.64 10.09 -25.71
CA ARG A 110 1.82 9.22 -25.75
C ARG A 110 1.46 7.77 -26.12
N ILE A 111 0.39 7.19 -25.55
CA ILE A 111 -0.06 5.83 -25.89
C ILE A 111 -0.36 5.73 -27.39
N GLN A 112 -1.03 6.71 -27.96
CA GLN A 112 -1.35 6.73 -29.40
C GLN A 112 -0.10 6.75 -30.28
N GLY A 113 0.95 7.45 -29.87
CA GLY A 113 2.21 7.58 -30.60
C GLY A 113 3.21 6.43 -30.39
N LEU A 114 2.89 5.38 -29.62
CA LEU A 114 3.82 4.27 -29.39
C LEU A 114 3.87 3.32 -30.60
N GLU A 115 5.01 3.26 -31.27
CA GLU A 115 5.21 2.40 -32.45
C GLU A 115 5.30 0.90 -32.10
N TRP A 116 5.80 0.56 -30.93
CA TRP A 116 5.97 -0.82 -30.47
C TRP A 116 4.67 -1.47 -29.96
N MET A 117 3.61 -0.71 -29.77
CA MET A 117 2.35 -1.19 -29.22
C MET A 117 1.34 -1.44 -30.35
N SER A 118 0.71 -2.63 -30.38
CA SER A 118 -0.34 -2.93 -31.36
C SER A 118 -1.56 -2.03 -31.18
N GLU A 119 -2.32 -1.79 -32.26
CA GLU A 119 -3.53 -0.96 -32.21
C GLU A 119 -4.59 -1.51 -31.24
N GLU A 120 -4.73 -2.83 -31.15
CA GLU A 120 -5.61 -3.48 -30.16
C GLU A 120 -5.17 -3.15 -28.71
N THR A 121 -3.87 -3.23 -28.43
CA THR A 121 -3.32 -2.91 -27.10
C THR A 121 -3.46 -1.41 -26.80
N LYS A 122 -3.26 -0.53 -27.77
CA LYS A 122 -3.50 0.91 -27.61
C LYS A 122 -4.96 1.20 -27.25
N ALA A 123 -5.91 0.57 -27.96
CA ALA A 123 -7.34 0.72 -27.66
C ALA A 123 -7.66 0.31 -26.22
N LYS A 124 -7.14 -0.84 -25.76
CA LYS A 124 -7.32 -1.31 -24.36
C LYS A 124 -6.63 -0.40 -23.35
N ALA A 125 -5.48 0.14 -23.64
CA ALA A 125 -4.78 1.08 -22.77
C ALA A 125 -5.54 2.41 -22.64
N LEU A 126 -6.12 2.93 -23.73
CA LEU A 126 -6.96 4.12 -23.71
C LEU A 126 -8.29 3.90 -22.99
N GLU A 127 -8.92 2.73 -23.16
CA GLU A 127 -10.10 2.32 -22.39
C GLU A 127 -9.79 2.33 -20.88
N LYS A 128 -8.67 1.74 -20.47
CA LYS A 128 -8.20 1.76 -19.09
C LYS A 128 -7.91 3.18 -18.58
N LEU A 129 -7.29 4.02 -19.40
CA LEU A 129 -7.02 5.42 -19.06
C LEU A 129 -8.31 6.21 -18.86
N ALA A 130 -9.33 6.00 -19.70
CA ALA A 130 -10.63 6.65 -19.59
C ALA A 130 -11.40 6.25 -18.30
N ALA A 131 -11.17 5.04 -17.81
CA ALA A 131 -11.75 4.53 -16.56
C ALA A 131 -10.98 5.00 -15.31
N PHE A 132 -9.88 5.71 -15.46
CA PHE A 132 -9.05 6.16 -14.33
C PHE A 132 -9.66 7.39 -13.64
N HIS A 133 -9.95 7.27 -12.36
CA HIS A 133 -10.50 8.34 -11.54
C HIS A 133 -9.43 8.86 -10.58
N GLY A 134 -9.01 10.11 -10.74
CA GLY A 134 -8.10 10.79 -9.82
C GLY A 134 -8.83 11.19 -8.53
N LYS A 135 -8.32 10.74 -7.37
CA LYS A 135 -8.78 11.21 -6.05
C LYS A 135 -7.81 12.30 -5.56
N VAL A 136 -8.30 13.52 -5.44
CA VAL A 136 -7.56 14.67 -4.90
C VAL A 136 -8.29 15.14 -3.65
N SER A 137 -7.56 15.27 -2.56
CA SER A 137 -8.09 15.65 -1.23
C SER A 137 -8.83 16.99 -1.26
#